data_c9c32c9cea6cc3ced4914f3eaec437cb
#
_entry.id   c9c32c9cea6cc3ced4914f3eaec437cb
#
_cell.length_a   1.000
_cell.length_b   1.000
_cell.length_c   1.000
_cell.angle_alpha   90.00
_cell.angle_beta   90.00
_cell.angle_gamma   90.00
#
_symmetry.space_group_name_H-M   'P 1'
#
loop_
_entity.id
_entity.type
_entity.pdbx_description
1 polymer ?
#
loop_
_entity_poly.entity_id
_entity_poly.type
_entity_poly.pdbx_seq_one_letter_code
_entity_poly.pdbx_strand_id
1 'polypeptide(L)' 'MMIPALATVAIKSGLAVLGAGLGIGLIGMKAAESTGRNPGASGQVLTISIILAALVEGVAFVAIFMG' A
#
# COMPACT_ATOMS: atom_id res chain seq x y z
N MET A 1 -3.06 -21.74 23.76
CA MET A 1 -4.20 -20.95 23.23
C MET A 1 -3.79 -19.55 22.81
N MET A 2 -3.04 -18.83 23.68
CA MET A 2 -2.59 -17.47 23.36
C MET A 2 -1.56 -17.43 22.21
N ILE A 3 -0.60 -18.35 22.21
CA ILE A 3 0.46 -18.36 21.20
C ILE A 3 -0.09 -18.56 19.77
N PRO A 4 -0.99 -19.53 19.51
CA PRO A 4 -1.58 -19.64 18.17
C PRO A 4 -2.37 -18.40 17.75
N ALA A 5 -3.09 -17.76 18.68
CA ALA A 5 -3.83 -16.54 18.39
C ALA A 5 -2.88 -15.38 18.04
N LEU A 6 -1.79 -15.24 18.79
CA LEU A 6 -0.79 -14.20 18.51
C LEU A 6 -0.09 -14.46 17.16
N ALA A 7 0.21 -15.73 16.86
CA ALA A 7 0.82 -16.07 15.58
C ALA A 7 -0.11 -15.74 14.42
N THR A 8 -1.40 -16.00 14.55
CA THR A 8 -2.40 -15.68 13.53
C THR A 8 -2.47 -14.19 13.29
N VAL A 9 -2.51 -13.39 14.36
CA VAL A 9 -2.53 -11.93 14.25
C VAL A 9 -1.25 -11.42 13.58
N ALA A 10 -0.09 -11.95 13.97
CA ALA A 10 1.18 -11.54 13.40
C ALA A 10 1.25 -11.86 11.91
N ILE A 11 0.79 -13.04 11.49
CA ILE A 11 0.77 -13.44 10.08
C ILE A 11 -0.16 -12.53 9.29
N LYS A 12 -1.36 -12.29 9.79
CA LYS A 12 -2.35 -11.41 9.16
C LYS A 12 -1.78 -10.02 8.97
N SER A 13 -1.21 -9.44 10.02
CA SER A 13 -0.63 -8.09 9.97
C SER A 13 0.57 -8.04 9.03
N GLY A 14 1.43 -9.05 9.05
CA GLY A 14 2.58 -9.13 8.17
C GLY A 14 2.17 -9.21 6.70
N LEU A 15 1.14 -10.01 6.37
CA LEU A 15 0.63 -10.10 5.02
C LEU A 15 0.00 -8.79 4.57
N ALA A 16 -0.74 -8.11 5.45
CA ALA A 16 -1.32 -6.81 5.13
C ALA A 16 -0.24 -5.77 4.83
N VAL A 17 0.80 -5.71 5.65
CA VAL A 17 1.93 -4.78 5.45
C VAL A 17 2.69 -5.12 4.18
N LEU A 18 2.96 -6.40 3.93
CA LEU A 18 3.64 -6.84 2.72
C LEU A 18 2.83 -6.48 1.48
N GLY A 19 1.53 -6.76 1.48
CA GLY A 19 0.64 -6.43 0.37
C GLY A 19 0.58 -4.93 0.12
N ALA A 20 0.44 -4.14 1.17
CA ALA A 20 0.43 -2.68 1.07
C ALA A 20 1.75 -2.15 0.54
N GLY A 21 2.87 -2.67 1.04
CA GLY A 21 4.20 -2.28 0.59
C GLY A 21 4.42 -2.57 -0.90
N LEU A 22 4.02 -3.76 -1.35
CA LEU A 22 4.09 -4.12 -2.77
C LEU A 22 3.19 -3.22 -3.62
N GLY A 23 1.97 -2.97 -3.16
CA GLY A 23 1.03 -2.10 -3.87
C GLY A 23 1.55 -0.69 -4.01
N ILE A 24 2.05 -0.10 -2.93
CA ILE A 24 2.62 1.25 -2.93
C ILE A 24 3.89 1.28 -3.78
N GLY A 25 4.72 0.25 -3.70
CA GLY A 25 5.92 0.14 -4.52
C GLY A 25 5.61 0.13 -6.01
N LEU A 26 4.58 -0.62 -6.42
CA LEU A 26 4.14 -0.64 -7.82
C LEU A 26 3.58 0.71 -8.25
N ILE A 27 2.80 1.37 -7.41
CA ILE A 27 2.28 2.71 -7.68
C ILE A 27 3.44 3.68 -7.88
N GLY A 28 4.43 3.65 -6.98
CA GLY A 28 5.59 4.52 -7.05
C GLY A 28 6.43 4.30 -8.29
N MET A 29 6.65 3.03 -8.65
CA MET A 29 7.40 2.68 -9.85
C MET A 29 6.70 3.20 -11.10
N LYS A 30 5.39 2.99 -11.21
CA LYS A 30 4.61 3.46 -12.35
C LYS A 30 4.49 4.98 -12.39
N ALA A 31 4.37 5.61 -11.23
CA ALA A 31 4.34 7.07 -11.14
C ALA A 31 5.67 7.68 -11.62
N ALA A 32 6.79 7.11 -11.21
CA ALA A 32 8.10 7.56 -11.63
C ALA A 32 8.29 7.38 -13.14
N GLU A 33 7.88 6.24 -13.67
CA GLU A 33 7.94 5.95 -15.10
C GLU A 33 7.08 6.93 -15.92
N SER A 34 5.84 7.16 -15.48
CA SER A 34 4.91 8.05 -16.17
C SER A 34 5.41 9.49 -16.15
N THR A 35 5.94 9.95 -15.02
CA THR A 35 6.50 11.30 -14.89
C THR A 35 7.74 11.45 -15.77
N GLY A 36 8.57 10.42 -15.83
CA GLY A 36 9.76 10.43 -16.69
C GLY A 36 9.42 10.51 -18.16
N ARG A 37 8.34 9.87 -18.60
CA ARG A 37 7.88 9.91 -19.97
C ARG A 37 7.12 11.17 -20.32
N ASN A 38 6.42 11.74 -19.36
CA ASN A 38 5.59 12.92 -19.57
C ASN A 38 5.68 13.86 -18.36
N PRO A 39 6.76 14.65 -18.27
CA PRO A 39 6.95 15.57 -17.14
C PRO A 39 5.81 16.56 -16.98
N GLY A 40 5.11 16.92 -18.04
CA GLY A 40 3.97 17.81 -17.97
C GLY A 40 2.79 17.26 -17.18
N ALA A 41 2.72 15.93 -17.01
CA ALA A 41 1.66 15.28 -16.25
C ALA A 41 2.05 15.03 -14.77
N SER A 42 3.21 15.52 -14.32
CA SER A 42 3.73 15.21 -12.98
C SER A 42 2.76 15.53 -11.85
N GLY A 43 2.03 16.65 -11.93
CA GLY A 43 1.06 17.03 -10.93
C GLY A 43 -0.12 16.07 -10.84
N GLN A 44 -0.65 15.63 -11.98
CA GLN A 44 -1.73 14.66 -12.03
C GLN A 44 -1.29 13.29 -11.55
N VAL A 45 -0.09 12.85 -11.96
CA VAL A 45 0.47 11.58 -11.54
C VAL A 45 0.68 11.57 -10.03
N LEU A 46 1.21 12.65 -9.47
CA LEU A 46 1.42 12.77 -8.02
C LEU A 46 0.09 12.67 -7.27
N THR A 47 -0.92 13.42 -7.72
CA THR A 47 -2.23 13.44 -7.08
C THR A 47 -2.87 12.05 -7.06
N ILE A 48 -2.91 11.39 -8.22
CA ILE A 48 -3.49 10.05 -8.33
C ILE A 48 -2.70 9.06 -7.48
N SER A 49 -1.38 9.15 -7.48
CA SER A 49 -0.53 8.24 -6.73
C SER A 49 -0.74 8.37 -5.23
N ILE A 50 -0.90 9.59 -4.72
CA ILE A 50 -1.18 9.83 -3.30
C ILE A 50 -2.54 9.25 -2.92
N ILE A 51 -3.56 9.45 -3.75
CA ILE A 51 -4.89 8.91 -3.48
C ILE A 51 -4.85 7.39 -3.44
N LEU A 52 -4.21 6.75 -4.42
CA LEU A 52 -4.12 5.29 -4.48
C LEU A 52 -3.31 4.73 -3.30
N ALA A 53 -2.19 5.37 -2.96
CA ALA A 53 -1.37 4.96 -1.82
C ALA A 53 -2.16 5.07 -0.51
N ALA A 54 -2.93 6.14 -0.34
CA ALA A 54 -3.77 6.31 0.85
C ALA A 54 -4.84 5.22 0.94
N LEU A 55 -5.45 4.83 -0.19
CA LEU A 55 -6.43 3.75 -0.22
C LEU A 55 -5.80 2.41 0.14
N VAL A 56 -4.60 2.12 -0.39
CA VAL A 56 -3.87 0.88 -0.07
C VAL A 56 -3.55 0.83 1.41
N GLU A 57 -3.04 1.91 1.98
CA GLU A 57 -2.74 1.96 3.41
C GLU A 57 -4.00 1.89 4.27
N GLY A 58 -5.09 2.49 3.82
CA GLY A 58 -6.37 2.41 4.51
C GLY A 58 -6.88 0.98 4.59
N VAL A 59 -6.79 0.23 3.50
CA VAL A 59 -7.17 -1.18 3.48
C VAL A 59 -6.28 -2.00 4.42
N ALA A 60 -4.96 -1.75 4.41
CA ALA A 60 -4.03 -2.43 5.31
C ALA A 60 -4.35 -2.13 6.78
N PHE A 61 -4.64 -0.87 7.08
CA PHE A 61 -5.04 -0.44 8.43
C PHE A 61 -6.28 -1.19 8.90
N VAL A 62 -7.30 -1.25 8.05
CA VAL A 62 -8.54 -1.98 8.35
C VAL A 62 -8.23 -3.47 8.58
N ALA A 63 -7.41 -4.08 7.75
CA ALA A 63 -7.05 -5.49 7.87
C ALA A 63 -6.32 -5.78 9.20
N ILE A 64 -5.47 -4.85 9.64
CA ILE A 64 -4.72 -5.03 10.89
C ILE A 64 -5.62 -4.86 12.11
N PHE A 65 -6.47 -3.83 12.12
CA PHE A 65 -7.21 -3.46 13.33
C PHE A 65 -8.64 -3.99 13.37
N MET A 66 -9.25 -4.28 12.23
CA MET A 66 -10.65 -4.67 12.15
C MET A 66 -10.86 -6.07 11.57
N GLY A 67 -9.81 -6.64 11.04
CA GLY A 67 -9.89 -7.95 10.42
C GLY A 67 -9.80 -9.16 11.37
#